data_b281d96f9defc53f26c8661c1c275a8c
#
_entry.id   b281d96f9defc53f26c8661c1c275a8c
#
_cell.length_a   1.000
_cell.length_b   1.000
_cell.length_c   1.000
_cell.angle_alpha   90.00
_cell.angle_beta   90.00
_cell.angle_gamma   90.00
#
_symmetry.space_group_name_H-M   'P 1'
#
loop_
_entity.id
_entity.type
_entity.pdbx_description
1 polymer ?
#
loop_
_entity_poly.entity_id
_entity_poly.type
_entity_poly.pdbx_seq_one_letter_code
_entity_poly.pdbx_strand_id
1 'polypeptide(L)'
;MGVAPRTPGGGGKFKKFKKTFENLAEAENVLLWTNANHTSEWGRGTVDTGTQLYAAYCIAVKGYTSLSPQYVMKNIVVRGARCCVTANDRSINRMVTFDGANITIGTPFSGDTSHWESTIPYQIFGIKGTELN
;
A
#
# COMPACT_ATOMS: atom_id res chain seq x y z
N MET A 1 21.31 -6.42 -30.70
CA MET A 1 20.76 -6.71 -30.56
C MET A 1 19.97 -6.87 -30.76
N GLY A 2 20.52 -6.95 -30.82
CA GLY A 2 19.57 -7.06 -31.37
C GLY A 2 18.38 -7.31 -30.82
N VAL A 3 17.73 -6.58 -31.09
CA VAL A 3 16.38 -6.85 -30.73
C VAL A 3 15.85 -7.87 -31.71
N ALA A 4 15.51 -9.01 -31.19
CA ALA A 4 14.87 -9.99 -32.00
C ALA A 4 13.55 -9.42 -32.54
N PRO A 5 13.19 -9.73 -33.76
CA PRO A 5 11.90 -9.36 -34.27
C PRO A 5 10.80 -9.87 -33.35
N ARG A 6 9.83 -9.10 -33.14
CA ARG A 6 8.70 -9.49 -32.32
C ARG A 6 7.85 -10.50 -33.04
N THR A 7 7.64 -11.61 -32.37
CA THR A 7 6.62 -12.53 -32.84
C THR A 7 5.26 -12.06 -32.31
N PRO A 8 4.16 -12.47 -32.96
CA PRO A 8 2.84 -12.15 -32.43
C PRO A 8 2.63 -12.65 -31.00
N GLY A 9 3.20 -13.78 -30.64
CA GLY A 9 3.10 -14.30 -29.28
C GLY A 9 3.82 -13.43 -28.27
N GLY A 10 4.93 -12.79 -28.67
CA GLY A 10 5.65 -11.89 -27.79
C GLY A 10 4.82 -10.68 -27.43
N GLY A 11 4.01 -10.18 -28.35
CA GLY A 11 3.11 -9.07 -28.08
C GLY A 11 2.06 -9.40 -27.03
N GLY A 12 1.55 -10.65 -27.02
CA GLY A 12 0.60 -11.10 -26.04
C GLY A 12 1.16 -11.11 -24.62
N LYS A 13 2.38 -11.62 -24.46
CA LYS A 13 3.07 -11.62 -23.17
C LYS A 13 3.29 -10.22 -22.65
N PHE A 14 3.69 -9.32 -23.51
CA PHE A 14 3.96 -7.95 -23.14
C PHE A 14 2.70 -7.23 -22.67
N LYS A 15 1.57 -7.44 -23.35
CA LYS A 15 0.29 -6.88 -22.94
C LYS A 15 -0.13 -7.38 -21.57
N LYS A 16 0.07 -8.66 -21.29
CA LYS A 16 -0.25 -9.24 -19.99
C LYS A 16 0.56 -8.61 -18.87
N PHE A 17 1.85 -8.43 -19.09
CA PHE A 17 2.73 -7.78 -18.11
C PHE A 17 2.31 -6.35 -17.88
N LYS A 18 2.02 -5.61 -18.93
CA LYS A 18 1.57 -4.23 -18.83
C LYS A 18 0.29 -4.11 -18.03
N LYS A 19 -0.67 -5.00 -18.27
CA LYS A 19 -1.95 -4.99 -17.55
C LYS A 19 -1.75 -5.26 -16.06
N THR A 20 -0.87 -6.17 -15.69
CA THR A 20 -0.54 -6.41 -14.29
C THR A 20 0.05 -5.18 -13.63
N PHE A 21 0.94 -4.50 -14.34
CA PHE A 21 1.56 -3.28 -13.85
C PHE A 21 0.54 -2.16 -13.65
N GLU A 22 -0.38 -2.00 -14.58
CA GLU A 22 -1.47 -1.04 -14.47
C GLU A 22 -2.34 -1.32 -13.25
N ASN A 23 -2.64 -2.58 -12.98
CA ASN A 23 -3.44 -2.97 -11.81
C ASN A 23 -2.75 -2.61 -10.48
N LEU A 24 -1.42 -2.65 -10.44
CA LEU A 24 -0.68 -2.22 -9.26
C LEU A 24 -0.73 -0.70 -9.06
N ALA A 25 -0.80 0.04 -10.15
CA ALA A 25 -0.70 1.49 -10.13
C ALA A 25 -2.06 2.19 -10.11
N GLU A 26 -3.13 1.51 -10.48
CA GLU A 26 -4.40 2.13 -10.80
C GLU A 26 -5.51 1.84 -9.79
N ALA A 27 -6.62 2.54 -9.97
CA ALA A 27 -7.75 2.55 -9.05
C ALA A 27 -8.69 1.36 -9.18
N GLU A 28 -8.31 0.31 -9.92
CA GLU A 28 -9.12 -0.90 -10.01
C GLU A 28 -9.03 -1.78 -8.75
N ASN A 29 -8.15 -1.42 -7.83
CA ASN A 29 -8.01 -2.15 -6.58
C ASN A 29 -9.26 -2.01 -5.73
N VAL A 30 -9.50 -3.02 -4.91
CA VAL A 30 -10.71 -3.07 -4.09
C VAL A 30 -10.48 -2.30 -2.79
N LEU A 31 -11.26 -1.26 -2.57
CA LEU A 31 -11.20 -0.52 -1.31
C LEU A 31 -11.73 -1.38 -0.18
N LEU A 32 -10.91 -1.62 0.83
CA LEU A 32 -11.24 -2.48 1.97
C LEU A 32 -11.48 -1.67 3.25
N TRP A 33 -10.83 -0.54 3.39
CA TRP A 33 -10.92 0.24 4.63
C TRP A 33 -10.53 1.69 4.38
N THR A 34 -11.23 2.59 5.05
CA THR A 34 -10.88 4.02 5.09
C THR A 34 -10.83 4.46 6.55
N ASN A 35 -9.76 5.15 6.90
CA ASN A 35 -9.60 5.69 8.25
C ASN A 35 -10.50 6.91 8.42
N ALA A 36 -11.49 6.81 9.30
CA ALA A 36 -12.38 7.93 9.58
C ALA A 36 -11.67 9.11 10.24
N ASN A 37 -10.56 8.84 10.93
CA ASN A 37 -9.79 9.85 11.67
C ASN A 37 -8.46 10.13 11.00
N HIS A 38 -8.43 10.21 9.68
CA HIS A 38 -7.17 10.35 8.92
C HIS A 38 -6.49 11.72 9.08
N THR A 39 -7.08 12.64 9.81
CA THR A 39 -6.49 13.93 10.13
C THR A 39 -5.92 13.98 11.55
N SER A 40 -5.99 12.89 12.27
CA SER A 40 -5.45 12.77 13.62
C SER A 40 -4.20 11.89 13.63
N GLU A 41 -3.44 11.95 14.72
CA GLU A 41 -2.28 11.08 14.85
C GLU A 41 -2.68 9.60 14.88
N TRP A 42 -1.75 8.75 14.50
CA TRP A 42 -1.92 7.31 14.52
C TRP A 42 -0.87 6.71 15.46
N GLY A 43 -1.32 6.00 16.45
CA GLY A 43 -0.43 5.22 17.29
C GLY A 43 -0.11 3.88 16.63
N ARG A 44 -0.74 2.83 17.12
CA ARG A 44 -0.66 1.49 16.53
C ARG A 44 -2.10 0.98 16.42
N GLY A 45 -2.43 0.41 15.30
CA GLY A 45 -3.79 -0.10 15.11
C GLY A 45 -3.86 -1.28 14.18
N THR A 46 -4.84 -2.13 14.42
CA THR A 46 -5.12 -3.29 13.58
C THR A 46 -6.43 -3.04 12.84
N VAL A 47 -6.39 -3.26 11.54
CA VAL A 47 -7.51 -3.08 10.64
C VAL A 47 -8.00 -4.44 10.18
N ASP A 48 -9.29 -4.70 10.38
CA ASP A 48 -9.94 -5.87 9.81
C ASP A 48 -10.33 -5.53 8.36
N THR A 49 -9.71 -6.20 7.41
CA THR A 49 -9.95 -5.92 5.99
C THR A 49 -11.04 -6.79 5.36
N GLY A 50 -11.74 -7.58 6.18
CA GLY A 50 -12.85 -8.41 5.70
C GLY A 50 -12.48 -9.86 5.54
N THR A 51 -13.19 -10.57 4.67
CA THR A 51 -13.03 -12.02 4.52
C THR A 51 -12.12 -12.43 3.37
N GLN A 52 -12.00 -11.58 2.34
CA GLN A 52 -11.15 -11.89 1.20
C GLN A 52 -9.70 -11.55 1.54
N LEU A 53 -8.80 -12.53 1.42
CA LEU A 53 -7.37 -12.32 1.59
C LEU A 53 -6.73 -11.98 0.26
N TYR A 54 -5.70 -11.16 0.31
CA TYR A 54 -4.91 -10.79 -0.86
C TYR A 54 -3.44 -11.09 -0.60
N ALA A 55 -2.71 -11.45 -1.63
CA ALA A 55 -1.26 -11.59 -1.52
C ALA A 55 -0.58 -10.22 -1.38
N ALA A 56 -1.16 -9.20 -1.97
CA ALA A 56 -0.62 -7.85 -1.92
C ALA A 56 -1.73 -6.83 -1.67
N TYR A 57 -1.36 -5.75 -1.01
CA TYR A 57 -2.26 -4.65 -0.68
C TYR A 57 -1.60 -3.33 -1.06
N CYS A 58 -2.42 -2.34 -1.35
CA CYS A 58 -1.97 -0.97 -1.47
C CYS A 58 -2.45 -0.21 -0.24
N ILE A 59 -1.52 0.34 0.52
CA ILE A 59 -1.84 1.14 1.69
C ILE A 59 -1.51 2.59 1.36
N ALA A 60 -2.54 3.42 1.33
CA ALA A 60 -2.40 4.85 1.16
C ALA A 60 -2.15 5.48 2.52
N VAL A 61 -1.15 6.32 2.62
CA VAL A 61 -0.84 7.05 3.84
C VAL A 61 -0.78 8.54 3.55
N LYS A 62 -1.09 9.33 4.54
CA LYS A 62 -1.04 10.78 4.45
C LYS A 62 0.22 11.31 5.11
N GLY A 63 0.73 12.40 4.60
CA GLY A 63 1.85 13.09 5.19
C GLY A 63 1.49 13.73 6.53
N TYR A 64 2.34 14.65 6.96
CA TYR A 64 2.17 15.33 8.24
C TYR A 64 0.83 16.04 8.33
N THR A 65 0.12 15.88 9.44
CA THR A 65 -1.25 16.42 9.57
C THR A 65 -1.32 17.93 9.49
N SER A 66 -0.24 18.62 9.81
CA SER A 66 -0.20 20.08 9.74
C SER A 66 0.15 20.63 8.36
N LEU A 67 0.46 19.74 7.38
CA LEU A 67 0.69 20.18 6.02
C LEU A 67 -0.61 20.60 5.35
N SER A 68 -0.53 21.64 4.51
CA SER A 68 -1.69 22.13 3.76
C SER A 68 -1.25 22.50 2.34
N PRO A 69 -1.71 21.74 1.31
CA PRO A 69 -2.53 20.54 1.44
C PRO A 69 -1.71 19.33 1.92
N GLN A 70 -2.39 18.43 2.61
CA GLN A 70 -1.79 17.17 3.01
C GLN A 70 -1.79 16.21 1.81
N TYR A 71 -0.63 15.65 1.49
CA TYR A 71 -0.52 14.75 0.35
C TYR A 71 -0.73 13.29 0.78
N VAL A 72 -0.99 12.46 -0.22
CA VAL A 72 -1.21 11.02 -0.04
C VAL A 72 -0.18 10.26 -0.83
N MET A 73 0.45 9.27 -0.22
CA MET A 73 1.35 8.34 -0.90
C MET A 73 0.83 6.93 -0.77
N LYS A 74 0.91 6.19 -1.87
CA LYS A 74 0.48 4.79 -1.93
C LYS A 74 1.68 3.88 -1.82
N ASN A 75 1.57 2.88 -0.94
CA ASN A 75 2.62 1.90 -0.68
C ASN A 75 2.09 0.52 -1.00
N ILE A 76 2.85 -0.26 -1.75
CA ILE A 76 2.52 -1.65 -2.02
C ILE A 76 3.18 -2.52 -0.96
N VAL A 77 2.40 -3.34 -0.29
CA VAL A 77 2.88 -4.27 0.73
C VAL A 77 2.48 -5.68 0.34
N VAL A 78 3.34 -6.64 0.63
CA VAL A 78 3.17 -8.02 0.18
C VAL A 78 3.14 -8.94 1.40
N ARG A 79 2.12 -9.80 1.45
CA ARG A 79 1.98 -10.79 2.51
C ARG A 79 3.20 -11.73 2.50
N GLY A 80 3.70 -12.06 3.68
CA GLY A 80 4.85 -12.93 3.81
C GLY A 80 6.20 -12.22 3.72
N ALA A 81 6.22 -10.94 3.43
CA ALA A 81 7.43 -10.14 3.43
C ALA A 81 7.42 -9.13 4.58
N ARG A 82 8.58 -8.69 4.99
CA ARG A 82 8.68 -7.60 5.95
C ARG A 82 8.42 -6.30 5.21
N CYS A 83 7.36 -5.58 5.59
CA CYS A 83 6.91 -4.39 4.89
C CYS A 83 6.81 -3.21 5.84
N CYS A 84 6.99 -2.02 5.28
CA CYS A 84 6.67 -0.79 5.97
C CYS A 84 5.99 0.18 5.02
N VAL A 85 5.33 1.19 5.58
CA VAL A 85 4.71 2.27 4.82
C VAL A 85 5.38 3.58 5.18
N THR A 86 5.47 4.47 4.20
CA THR A 86 6.02 5.80 4.38
C THR A 86 5.25 6.81 3.55
N ALA A 87 5.12 8.01 4.08
CA ALA A 87 4.65 9.16 3.31
C ALA A 87 5.82 10.02 2.83
N ASN A 88 7.05 9.57 3.08
CA ASN A 88 8.27 10.30 2.77
C ASN A 88 8.31 11.68 3.42
N ASP A 89 7.68 11.80 4.57
CA ASP A 89 7.65 13.01 5.39
C ASP A 89 8.48 12.74 6.64
N ARG A 90 9.54 13.51 6.85
CA ARG A 90 10.46 13.35 8.00
C ARG A 90 11.06 11.94 8.09
N SER A 91 11.08 11.19 6.99
CA SER A 91 11.57 9.81 6.92
C SER A 91 10.89 8.88 7.93
N ILE A 92 9.63 9.15 8.25
CA ILE A 92 8.90 8.35 9.23
C ILE A 92 8.28 7.14 8.54
N ASN A 93 8.59 5.97 9.06
CA ASN A 93 8.11 4.70 8.56
C ASN A 93 7.33 3.97 9.65
N ARG A 94 6.35 3.19 9.23
CA ARG A 94 5.57 2.34 10.12
C ARG A 94 5.60 0.91 9.61
N MET A 95 5.85 -0.03 10.52
CA MET A 95 5.86 -1.44 10.16
C MET A 95 4.45 -1.94 9.88
N VAL A 96 4.33 -2.82 8.90
CA VAL A 96 3.07 -3.47 8.55
C VAL A 96 3.20 -4.97 8.80
N THR A 97 2.27 -5.53 9.54
CA THR A 97 2.21 -6.97 9.81
C THR A 97 0.84 -7.50 9.47
N PHE A 98 0.79 -8.79 9.11
CA PHE A 98 -0.42 -9.46 8.66
C PHE A 98 -0.77 -10.61 9.61
N ASP A 99 -2.04 -10.74 9.92
CA ASP A 99 -2.60 -11.89 10.61
C ASP A 99 -3.97 -12.19 9.96
N GLY A 100 -3.95 -13.09 8.98
CA GLY A 100 -5.13 -13.31 8.16
C GLY A 100 -5.56 -12.03 7.46
N ALA A 101 -6.80 -11.64 7.62
CA ALA A 101 -7.34 -10.42 7.08
C ALA A 101 -7.04 -9.18 7.95
N ASN A 102 -6.40 -9.36 9.09
CA ASN A 102 -6.05 -8.28 9.99
C ASN A 102 -4.68 -7.72 9.62
N ILE A 103 -4.64 -6.43 9.36
CA ILE A 103 -3.40 -5.72 9.03
C ILE A 103 -3.11 -4.75 10.15
N THR A 104 -1.94 -4.90 10.78
CA THR A 104 -1.50 -4.00 11.84
C THR A 104 -0.50 -3.01 11.28
N ILE A 105 -0.76 -1.73 11.51
CA ILE A 105 0.14 -0.64 11.14
C ILE A 105 0.65 -0.03 12.44
N GLY A 106 1.95 -0.12 12.65
CA GLY A 106 2.56 0.19 13.93
C GLY A 106 2.84 1.66 14.17
N THR A 107 3.46 1.93 15.31
CA THR A 107 3.99 3.25 15.63
C THR A 107 5.17 3.58 14.73
N PRO A 108 5.57 4.85 14.61
CA PRO A 108 6.80 5.20 13.90
C PRO A 108 7.99 4.44 14.48
N PHE A 109 8.79 3.82 13.61
CA PHE A 109 9.95 3.05 14.06
C PHE A 109 11.28 3.60 13.52
N SER A 110 11.22 4.53 12.58
CA SER A 110 12.42 5.17 12.04
C SER A 110 12.11 6.62 11.72
N GLY A 111 13.15 7.42 11.56
CA GLY A 111 13.02 8.85 11.46
C GLY A 111 12.81 9.43 12.85
N ASP A 112 12.05 10.50 12.94
CA ASP A 112 11.67 11.08 14.22
C ASP A 112 10.46 10.35 14.78
N THR A 113 10.70 9.38 15.63
CA THR A 113 9.67 8.48 16.15
C THR A 113 8.69 9.15 17.12
N SER A 114 8.90 10.41 17.45
CA SER A 114 7.95 11.18 18.27
C SER A 114 6.80 11.76 17.46
N HIS A 115 6.86 11.70 16.12
CA HIS A 115 5.85 12.32 15.25
C HIS A 115 4.79 11.31 14.81
N TRP A 116 3.85 11.06 15.70
CA TRP A 116 2.73 10.15 15.43
C TRP A 116 1.69 10.79 14.49
N GLU A 117 1.80 12.08 14.22
CA GLU A 117 0.96 12.82 13.30
C GLU A 117 1.46 12.79 11.85
N SER A 118 2.50 12.00 11.58
CA SER A 118 3.02 11.75 10.23
C SER A 118 2.75 10.33 9.79
N THR A 119 2.73 10.12 8.47
CA THR A 119 2.53 8.80 7.86
C THR A 119 1.26 8.16 8.41
N ILE A 120 0.16 8.87 8.28
CA ILE A 120 -1.13 8.45 8.81
C ILE A 120 -1.79 7.49 7.84
N PRO A 121 -2.10 6.25 8.26
CA PRO A 121 -2.86 5.35 7.38
C PRO A 121 -4.19 5.98 6.98
N TYR A 122 -4.48 5.96 5.70
CA TYR A 122 -5.68 6.57 5.16
C TYR A 122 -6.63 5.55 4.57
N GLN A 123 -6.15 4.71 3.66
CA GLN A 123 -6.97 3.69 3.00
C GLN A 123 -6.16 2.43 2.75
N ILE A 124 -6.83 1.30 2.75
CA ILE A 124 -6.24 0.02 2.40
C ILE A 124 -7.04 -0.57 1.25
N PHE A 125 -6.34 -0.96 0.19
CA PHE A 125 -6.92 -1.60 -0.97
C PHE A 125 -6.34 -2.99 -1.14
N GLY A 126 -7.19 -3.97 -1.46
CA GLY A 126 -6.72 -5.26 -1.96
C GLY A 126 -6.33 -5.12 -3.42
N ILE A 127 -5.19 -5.64 -3.81
CA ILE A 127 -4.74 -5.53 -5.19
C ILE A 127 -5.42 -6.61 -6.01
N LYS A 128 -6.21 -6.17 -6.97
CA LYS A 128 -6.98 -7.04 -7.85
C LYS A 128 -6.04 -7.94 -8.64
N GLY A 129 -6.33 -9.23 -8.65
CA GLY A 129 -5.48 -10.23 -9.27
C GLY A 129 -4.56 -10.95 -8.30
N THR A 130 -4.53 -10.53 -7.03
CA THR A 130 -3.73 -11.19 -5.99
C THR A 130 -4.60 -11.86 -4.93
N GLU A 131 -5.87 -12.08 -5.20
CA GLU A 131 -6.79 -12.73 -4.28
C GLU A 131 -6.30 -14.12 -3.91
N LEU A 132 -6.43 -14.46 -2.63
CA LEU A 132 -6.13 -15.77 -2.09
C LEU A 132 -7.42 -16.47 -1.68
N ASN A 133 -7.43 -17.76 -1.80
CA ASN A 133 -8.60 -18.55 -1.41
C ASN A 133 -8.65 -18.77 0.10
#